data_30d1106f991ff83d19c8d7f3ef4cc1be
#
_entry.id   30d1106f991ff83d19c8d7f3ef4cc1be
#
_cell.length_a   1.000
_cell.length_b   1.000
_cell.length_c   1.000
_cell.angle_alpha   90.00
_cell.angle_beta   90.00
_cell.angle_gamma   90.00
#
_symmetry.space_group_name_H-M   'P 1'
#
loop_
_entity.id
_entity.type
_entity.pdbx_description
1 polymer ?
#
loop_
_entity_poly.entity_id
_entity_poly.type
_entity_poly.pdbx_seq_one_letter_code
_entity_poly.pdbx_strand_id
1 'polypeptide(L)'
;MQALEFLNANEQLLPHKKILADGLLSFNKKEELIPLLWKKLSEFHPRMQVNLLDYIRYASSNWKDEMLSMLETSQDMEIQIACVRYFGRYQDERSVSFLLHHAEEEKEGFWELQNACISALAMYPGPQTLEILKKEISSKNWYVRHNAAKSLAVLNTDRDALADILQGNDRYAKEMLEYQLDAAKAQRRAGL
;
A
#
# COMPACT_ATOMS: atom_id res chain seq x y z
N MET A 1 26.48 7.10 -1.12
CA MET A 1 26.55 5.71 -1.66
C MET A 1 27.37 4.79 -0.76
N GLN A 2 28.61 5.06 -0.39
CA GLN A 2 29.45 4.19 0.45
C GLN A 2 28.77 3.68 1.74
N ALA A 3 28.02 4.51 2.46
CA ALA A 3 27.28 4.11 3.65
C ALA A 3 26.17 3.07 3.34
N LEU A 4 25.49 3.20 2.22
CA LEU A 4 24.45 2.24 1.79
C LEU A 4 25.08 0.93 1.33
N GLU A 5 26.18 0.99 0.61
CA GLU A 5 26.95 -0.19 0.20
C GLU A 5 27.48 -0.95 1.43
N PHE A 6 27.96 -0.23 2.44
CA PHE A 6 28.36 -0.82 3.72
C PHE A 6 27.18 -1.50 4.44
N LEU A 7 26.02 -0.83 4.55
CA LEU A 7 24.83 -1.41 5.17
C LEU A 7 24.31 -2.62 4.37
N ASN A 8 24.39 -2.59 3.05
CA ASN A 8 24.00 -3.70 2.20
C ASN A 8 24.90 -4.93 2.40
N ALA A 9 26.20 -4.72 2.56
CA ALA A 9 27.16 -5.78 2.84
C ALA A 9 27.08 -6.32 4.30
N ASN A 10 26.44 -5.59 5.20
CA ASN A 10 26.30 -5.93 6.61
C ASN A 10 24.81 -5.87 7.01
N GLU A 11 24.02 -6.81 6.49
CA GLU A 11 22.55 -6.81 6.64
C GLU A 11 22.08 -6.76 8.10
N GLN A 12 22.84 -7.38 9.03
CA GLN A 12 22.56 -7.34 10.47
C GLN A 12 22.62 -5.92 11.07
N LEU A 13 23.31 -4.99 10.39
CA LEU A 13 23.40 -3.57 10.78
C LEU A 13 22.34 -2.72 10.09
N LEU A 14 21.52 -3.30 9.20
CA LEU A 14 20.48 -2.57 8.52
C LEU A 14 19.46 -2.04 9.53
N PRO A 15 19.32 -0.72 9.69
CA PRO A 15 18.40 -0.16 10.66
C PRO A 15 16.95 -0.48 10.26
N HIS A 16 16.02 -0.30 11.20
CA HIS A 16 14.61 -0.37 10.88
C HIS A 16 14.29 0.58 9.71
N LYS A 17 13.48 0.12 8.75
CA LYS A 17 13.15 0.83 7.50
C LYS A 17 12.81 2.32 7.69
N LYS A 18 12.11 2.66 8.77
CA LYS A 18 11.76 4.04 9.09
C LYS A 18 13.00 4.89 9.38
N ILE A 19 13.96 4.39 10.13
CA ILE A 19 15.20 5.12 10.48
C ILE A 19 16.02 5.40 9.22
N LEU A 20 16.11 4.43 8.32
CA LEU A 20 16.80 4.61 7.03
C LEU A 20 16.08 5.64 6.16
N ALA A 21 14.76 5.52 6.05
CA ALA A 21 13.95 6.46 5.27
C ALA A 21 14.04 7.88 5.84
N ASP A 22 13.92 8.07 7.14
CA ASP A 22 14.01 9.38 7.80
C ASP A 22 15.41 10.00 7.59
N GLY A 23 16.48 9.19 7.69
CA GLY A 23 17.85 9.62 7.41
C GLY A 23 18.03 10.07 5.95
N LEU A 24 17.52 9.32 5.01
CA LEU A 24 17.57 9.68 3.58
C LEU A 24 16.67 10.89 3.25
N LEU A 25 15.50 11.01 3.90
CA LEU A 25 14.59 12.15 3.72
C LEU A 25 15.18 13.47 4.24
N SER A 26 16.10 13.42 5.20
CA SER A 26 16.85 14.59 5.68
C SER A 26 17.84 15.14 4.64
N PHE A 27 18.14 14.39 3.58
CA PHE A 27 19.08 14.79 2.55
C PHE A 27 18.47 15.87 1.64
N ASN A 28 19.14 17.01 1.51
CA ASN A 28 18.60 18.18 0.78
C ASN A 28 18.52 17.99 -0.75
N LYS A 29 19.21 16.97 -1.31
CA LYS A 29 19.33 16.73 -2.76
C LYS A 29 18.67 15.42 -3.18
N LYS A 30 17.39 15.26 -2.85
CA LYS A 30 16.61 14.04 -3.15
C LYS A 30 16.56 13.76 -4.65
N GLU A 31 16.40 14.81 -5.46
CA GLU A 31 16.30 14.70 -6.91
C GLU A 31 17.58 14.17 -7.57
N GLU A 32 18.76 14.44 -6.97
CA GLU A 32 20.03 13.88 -7.40
C GLU A 32 20.24 12.45 -6.84
N LEU A 33 19.77 12.19 -5.63
CA LEU A 33 19.99 10.93 -4.92
C LEU A 33 19.16 9.78 -5.49
N ILE A 34 17.86 10.01 -5.75
CA ILE A 34 16.93 8.94 -6.17
C ILE A 34 17.38 8.28 -7.48
N PRO A 35 17.76 8.99 -8.56
CA PRO A 35 18.26 8.36 -9.78
C PRO A 35 19.50 7.47 -9.54
N LEU A 36 20.39 7.88 -8.64
CA LEU A 36 21.58 7.10 -8.30
C LEU A 36 21.23 5.82 -7.53
N LEU A 37 20.25 5.92 -6.61
CA LEU A 37 19.73 4.77 -5.86
C LEU A 37 19.04 3.78 -6.82
N TRP A 38 18.19 4.30 -7.70
CA TRP A 38 17.46 3.49 -8.66
C TRP A 38 18.38 2.71 -9.58
N LYS A 39 19.41 3.36 -10.11
CA LYS A 39 20.40 2.73 -11.00
C LYS A 39 21.09 1.53 -10.34
N LYS A 40 21.26 1.57 -9.02
CA LYS A 40 21.93 0.52 -8.24
C LYS A 40 20.96 -0.40 -7.49
N LEU A 41 19.65 -0.18 -7.63
CA LEU A 41 18.65 -0.85 -6.80
C LEU A 41 18.76 -2.37 -6.87
N SER A 42 18.94 -2.94 -8.07
CA SER A 42 19.08 -4.38 -8.29
C SER A 42 20.37 -4.99 -7.73
N GLU A 43 21.37 -4.17 -7.39
CA GLU A 43 22.63 -4.64 -6.79
C GLU A 43 22.49 -4.79 -5.27
N PHE A 44 21.42 -4.22 -4.67
CA PHE A 44 21.20 -4.31 -3.24
C PHE A 44 20.44 -5.58 -2.85
N HIS A 45 20.67 -6.04 -1.62
CA HIS A 45 19.89 -7.12 -1.01
C HIS A 45 18.38 -6.79 -1.00
N PRO A 46 17.46 -7.75 -1.18
CA PRO A 46 16.02 -7.51 -1.27
C PRO A 46 15.47 -6.63 -0.14
N ARG A 47 15.85 -6.89 1.09
CA ARG A 47 15.45 -6.06 2.24
C ARG A 47 15.87 -4.59 2.11
N MET A 48 17.07 -4.33 1.55
CA MET A 48 17.52 -2.96 1.27
C MET A 48 16.72 -2.35 0.13
N GLN A 49 16.43 -3.11 -0.92
CA GLN A 49 15.59 -2.66 -2.03
C GLN A 49 14.23 -2.17 -1.52
N VAL A 50 13.53 -2.96 -0.70
CA VAL A 50 12.25 -2.58 -0.09
C VAL A 50 12.36 -1.29 0.71
N ASN A 51 13.43 -1.13 1.52
CA ASN A 51 13.65 0.10 2.29
C ASN A 51 13.87 1.33 1.40
N LEU A 52 14.57 1.17 0.27
CA LEU A 52 14.81 2.25 -0.70
C LEU A 52 13.55 2.59 -1.49
N LEU A 53 12.72 1.61 -1.85
CA LEU A 53 11.41 1.83 -2.47
C LEU A 53 10.46 2.58 -1.53
N ASP A 54 10.44 2.21 -0.25
CA ASP A 54 9.70 2.96 0.78
C ASP A 54 10.21 4.41 0.92
N TYR A 55 11.53 4.64 0.85
CA TYR A 55 12.08 6.00 0.82
C TYR A 55 11.59 6.78 -0.41
N ILE A 56 11.66 6.20 -1.61
CA ILE A 56 11.21 6.84 -2.85
C ILE A 56 9.74 7.21 -2.75
N ARG A 57 8.90 6.34 -2.19
CA ARG A 57 7.48 6.61 -1.93
C ARG A 57 7.24 7.86 -1.09
N TYR A 58 8.10 8.17 -0.14
CA TYR A 58 7.97 9.40 0.67
C TYR A 58 8.62 10.62 0.01
N ALA A 59 9.61 10.41 -0.85
CA ALA A 59 10.44 11.47 -1.39
C ALA A 59 9.92 12.06 -2.70
N SER A 60 9.28 11.26 -3.59
CA SER A 60 8.94 11.70 -4.94
C SER A 60 7.76 10.95 -5.56
N SER A 61 6.94 11.68 -6.33
CA SER A 61 5.84 11.15 -7.16
C SER A 61 6.25 10.82 -8.61
N ASN A 62 7.51 11.09 -8.98
CA ASN A 62 7.96 11.11 -10.38
C ASN A 62 8.53 9.77 -10.86
N TRP A 63 8.25 8.67 -10.14
CA TRP A 63 8.82 7.34 -10.40
C TRP A 63 7.76 6.30 -10.75
N LYS A 64 6.65 6.76 -11.36
CA LYS A 64 5.51 5.90 -11.67
C LYS A 64 5.85 4.83 -12.71
N ASP A 65 6.58 5.17 -13.75
CA ASP A 65 6.92 4.23 -14.82
C ASP A 65 7.86 3.13 -14.31
N GLU A 66 8.87 3.51 -13.54
CA GLU A 66 9.82 2.58 -12.95
C GLU A 66 9.15 1.68 -11.90
N MET A 67 8.30 2.24 -11.05
CA MET A 67 7.53 1.49 -10.06
C MET A 67 6.54 0.52 -10.70
N LEU A 68 5.90 0.93 -11.82
CA LEU A 68 5.00 0.06 -12.56
C LEU A 68 5.75 -1.11 -13.20
N SER A 69 6.87 -0.83 -13.88
CA SER A 69 7.71 -1.87 -14.44
C SER A 69 8.18 -2.87 -13.37
N MET A 70 8.57 -2.37 -12.21
CA MET A 70 9.00 -3.23 -11.09
C MET A 70 7.84 -4.04 -10.51
N LEU A 71 6.65 -3.45 -10.38
CA LEU A 71 5.44 -4.14 -9.92
C LEU A 71 5.08 -5.32 -10.82
N GLU A 72 5.18 -5.14 -12.14
CA GLU A 72 4.81 -6.14 -13.14
C GLU A 72 5.85 -7.24 -13.31
N THR A 73 7.13 -6.93 -13.09
CA THR A 73 8.23 -7.87 -13.39
C THR A 73 8.80 -8.59 -12.17
N SER A 74 8.64 -8.02 -10.97
CA SER A 74 9.18 -8.62 -9.74
C SER A 74 8.42 -9.89 -9.36
N GLN A 75 9.18 -10.90 -8.94
CA GLN A 75 8.64 -12.12 -8.31
C GLN A 75 8.76 -12.06 -6.78
N ASP A 76 9.36 -11.03 -6.24
CA ASP A 76 9.48 -10.81 -4.80
C ASP A 76 8.25 -10.05 -4.27
N MET A 77 7.50 -10.72 -3.40
CA MET A 77 6.25 -10.18 -2.84
C MET A 77 6.48 -8.89 -2.03
N GLU A 78 7.59 -8.78 -1.30
CA GLU A 78 7.89 -7.58 -0.52
C GLU A 78 8.17 -6.37 -1.42
N ILE A 79 8.83 -6.58 -2.56
CA ILE A 79 9.03 -5.56 -3.59
C ILE A 79 7.70 -5.16 -4.21
N GLN A 80 6.83 -6.13 -4.56
CA GLN A 80 5.49 -5.85 -5.07
C GLN A 80 4.67 -5.02 -4.06
N ILE A 81 4.71 -5.39 -2.78
CA ILE A 81 4.04 -4.64 -1.70
C ILE A 81 4.56 -3.19 -1.61
N ALA A 82 5.88 -2.99 -1.74
CA ALA A 82 6.45 -1.64 -1.73
C ALA A 82 5.95 -0.79 -2.91
N CYS A 83 5.89 -1.38 -4.11
CA CYS A 83 5.33 -0.73 -5.31
C CYS A 83 3.82 -0.45 -5.17
N VAL A 84 3.03 -1.40 -4.65
CA VAL A 84 1.60 -1.20 -4.36
C VAL A 84 1.40 -0.03 -3.39
N ARG A 85 2.20 0.07 -2.32
CA ARG A 85 2.15 1.20 -1.39
C ARG A 85 2.51 2.53 -2.05
N TYR A 86 3.39 2.52 -3.05
CA TYR A 86 3.69 3.71 -3.85
C TYR A 86 2.44 4.16 -4.61
N PHE A 87 1.73 3.25 -5.30
CA PHE A 87 0.50 3.55 -6.03
C PHE A 87 -0.69 3.89 -5.11
N GLY A 88 -0.71 3.39 -3.89
CA GLY A 88 -1.65 3.83 -2.86
C GLY A 88 -1.41 5.27 -2.38
N ARG A 89 -0.29 5.89 -2.74
CA ARG A 89 0.03 7.31 -2.46
C ARG A 89 -0.03 8.18 -3.71
N TYR A 90 0.43 7.67 -4.85
CA TYR A 90 0.53 8.38 -6.12
C TYR A 90 -0.20 7.61 -7.20
N GLN A 91 -1.47 7.90 -7.34
CA GLN A 91 -2.37 7.20 -8.28
C GLN A 91 -1.80 7.10 -9.69
N ASP A 92 -1.98 5.93 -10.29
CA ASP A 92 -1.75 5.67 -11.70
C ASP A 92 -2.71 4.57 -12.18
N GLU A 93 -3.58 4.89 -13.11
CA GLU A 93 -4.62 3.98 -13.60
C GLU A 93 -4.06 2.67 -14.17
N ARG A 94 -2.82 2.69 -14.65
CA ARG A 94 -2.15 1.48 -15.17
C ARG A 94 -1.93 0.41 -14.11
N SER A 95 -1.86 0.80 -12.83
CA SER A 95 -1.71 -0.15 -11.72
C SER A 95 -3.02 -0.83 -11.30
N VAL A 96 -4.17 -0.31 -11.73
CA VAL A 96 -5.49 -0.73 -11.24
C VAL A 96 -5.75 -2.22 -11.49
N SER A 97 -5.42 -2.72 -12.68
CA SER A 97 -5.62 -4.14 -13.01
C SER A 97 -4.86 -5.08 -12.06
N PHE A 98 -3.62 -4.73 -11.71
CA PHE A 98 -2.83 -5.46 -10.72
C PHE A 98 -3.47 -5.40 -9.33
N LEU A 99 -3.89 -4.20 -8.90
CA LEU A 99 -4.50 -4.00 -7.59
C LEU A 99 -5.80 -4.79 -7.43
N LEU A 100 -6.70 -4.75 -8.43
CA LEU A 100 -7.96 -5.48 -8.43
C LEU A 100 -7.73 -6.99 -8.39
N HIS A 101 -6.82 -7.49 -9.25
CA HIS A 101 -6.52 -8.93 -9.34
C HIS A 101 -6.03 -9.47 -7.99
N HIS A 102 -5.02 -8.83 -7.39
CA HIS A 102 -4.45 -9.32 -6.14
C HIS A 102 -5.28 -8.99 -4.88
N ALA A 103 -6.21 -8.03 -4.97
CA ALA A 103 -7.16 -7.78 -3.89
C ALA A 103 -8.18 -8.92 -3.73
N GLU A 104 -8.48 -9.67 -4.82
CA GLU A 104 -9.40 -10.81 -4.79
C GLU A 104 -8.71 -12.17 -4.56
N GLU A 105 -7.39 -12.21 -4.58
CA GLU A 105 -6.63 -13.45 -4.56
C GLU A 105 -6.54 -14.02 -3.14
N GLU A 106 -7.42 -14.97 -2.80
CA GLU A 106 -7.37 -15.75 -1.56
C GLU A 106 -6.33 -16.89 -1.65
N LYS A 107 -5.04 -16.55 -1.73
CA LYS A 107 -3.96 -17.53 -1.65
C LYS A 107 -3.36 -17.59 -0.25
N GLU A 108 -3.21 -18.80 0.26
CA GLU A 108 -2.46 -19.04 1.49
C GLU A 108 -1.03 -18.50 1.35
N GLY A 109 -0.59 -17.63 2.29
CA GLY A 109 0.72 -16.96 2.24
C GLY A 109 0.78 -15.66 1.45
N PHE A 110 -0.29 -15.23 0.76
CA PHE A 110 -0.32 -13.98 -0.02
C PHE A 110 -1.20 -12.87 0.58
N TRP A 111 -1.72 -13.09 1.77
CA TRP A 111 -2.62 -12.12 2.42
C TRP A 111 -2.00 -10.73 2.63
N GLU A 112 -0.67 -10.62 2.73
CA GLU A 112 0.02 -9.34 2.92
C GLU A 112 -0.03 -8.50 1.64
N LEU A 113 0.16 -9.11 0.47
CA LEU A 113 -0.01 -8.44 -0.82
C LEU A 113 -1.47 -8.09 -1.07
N GLN A 114 -2.40 -9.03 -0.82
CA GLN A 114 -3.84 -8.79 -0.88
C GLN A 114 -4.23 -7.57 -0.02
N ASN A 115 -3.78 -7.56 1.22
CA ASN A 115 -4.03 -6.49 2.17
C ASN A 115 -3.46 -5.13 1.74
N ALA A 116 -2.28 -5.12 1.12
CA ALA A 116 -1.68 -3.91 0.56
C ALA A 116 -2.50 -3.39 -0.64
N CYS A 117 -2.95 -4.28 -1.54
CA CYS A 117 -3.80 -3.92 -2.68
C CYS A 117 -5.15 -3.36 -2.23
N ILE A 118 -5.82 -4.01 -1.27
CA ILE A 118 -7.06 -3.51 -0.67
C ILE A 118 -6.88 -2.09 -0.11
N SER A 119 -5.77 -1.85 0.59
CA SER A 119 -5.47 -0.52 1.14
C SER A 119 -5.19 0.52 0.05
N ALA A 120 -4.52 0.14 -1.03
CA ALA A 120 -4.24 1.03 -2.15
C ALA A 120 -5.51 1.38 -2.95
N LEU A 121 -6.45 0.44 -3.09
CA LEU A 121 -7.73 0.64 -3.77
C LEU A 121 -8.60 1.75 -3.17
N ALA A 122 -8.36 2.14 -1.92
CA ALA A 122 -9.00 3.32 -1.33
C ALA A 122 -8.78 4.62 -2.14
N MET A 123 -7.75 4.65 -2.99
CA MET A 123 -7.41 5.80 -3.84
C MET A 123 -7.98 5.68 -5.26
N TYR A 124 -8.64 4.57 -5.61
CA TYR A 124 -9.15 4.27 -6.95
C TYR A 124 -10.66 4.02 -6.92
N PRO A 125 -11.47 5.09 -6.83
CA PRO A 125 -12.93 4.95 -6.78
C PRO A 125 -13.47 4.38 -8.09
N GLY A 126 -14.33 3.36 -7.99
CA GLY A 126 -14.97 2.74 -9.15
C GLY A 126 -15.86 1.57 -8.74
N PRO A 127 -16.74 1.12 -9.65
CA PRO A 127 -17.68 0.03 -9.35
C PRO A 127 -16.97 -1.27 -8.94
N GLN A 128 -15.93 -1.65 -9.66
CA GLN A 128 -15.16 -2.88 -9.38
C GLN A 128 -14.44 -2.79 -8.02
N THR A 129 -13.83 -1.63 -7.72
CA THR A 129 -13.21 -1.39 -6.40
C THR A 129 -14.24 -1.55 -5.28
N LEU A 130 -15.42 -0.95 -5.44
CA LEU A 130 -16.48 -1.05 -4.45
C LEU A 130 -16.93 -2.50 -4.24
N GLU A 131 -17.13 -3.25 -5.32
CA GLU A 131 -17.53 -4.66 -5.29
C GLU A 131 -16.51 -5.53 -4.53
N ILE A 132 -15.23 -5.39 -4.87
CA ILE A 132 -14.15 -6.12 -4.21
C ILE A 132 -14.08 -5.77 -2.72
N LEU A 133 -14.08 -4.49 -2.37
CA LEU A 133 -14.01 -4.08 -0.97
C LEU A 133 -15.21 -4.56 -0.16
N LYS A 134 -16.42 -4.59 -0.75
CA LYS A 134 -17.63 -5.15 -0.13
C LYS A 134 -17.55 -6.66 0.07
N LYS A 135 -16.89 -7.38 -0.82
CA LYS A 135 -16.62 -8.81 -0.67
C LYS A 135 -15.61 -9.05 0.45
N GLU A 136 -14.50 -8.33 0.42
CA GLU A 136 -13.35 -8.56 1.31
C GLU A 136 -13.59 -8.10 2.76
N ILE A 137 -14.63 -7.33 3.04
CA ILE A 137 -15.02 -6.99 4.41
C ILE A 137 -15.52 -8.22 5.19
N SER A 138 -15.91 -9.31 4.51
CA SER A 138 -16.28 -10.60 5.10
C SER A 138 -15.13 -11.62 5.05
N SER A 139 -13.91 -11.23 4.69
CA SER A 139 -12.74 -12.10 4.65
C SER A 139 -12.49 -12.77 6.00
N LYS A 140 -11.97 -14.01 5.97
CA LYS A 140 -11.55 -14.74 7.17
C LYS A 140 -10.33 -14.08 7.84
N ASN A 141 -9.48 -13.42 7.07
CA ASN A 141 -8.33 -12.70 7.59
C ASN A 141 -8.75 -11.36 8.19
N TRP A 142 -8.46 -11.16 9.46
CA TRP A 142 -8.83 -9.93 10.18
C TRP A 142 -8.21 -8.66 9.58
N TYR A 143 -6.95 -8.73 9.13
CA TYR A 143 -6.26 -7.56 8.53
C TYR A 143 -6.89 -7.16 7.20
N VAL A 144 -7.24 -8.14 6.37
CA VAL A 144 -7.94 -7.92 5.09
C VAL A 144 -9.29 -7.27 5.35
N ARG A 145 -10.10 -7.82 6.25
CA ARG A 145 -11.41 -7.28 6.67
C ARG A 145 -11.29 -5.84 7.18
N HIS A 146 -10.34 -5.59 8.08
CA HIS A 146 -10.11 -4.27 8.66
C HIS A 146 -9.79 -3.23 7.59
N ASN A 147 -8.87 -3.55 6.67
CA ASN A 147 -8.47 -2.62 5.61
C ASN A 147 -9.55 -2.45 4.54
N ALA A 148 -10.35 -3.46 4.24
CA ALA A 148 -11.50 -3.33 3.36
C ALA A 148 -12.52 -2.33 3.94
N ALA A 149 -12.88 -2.46 5.22
CA ALA A 149 -13.76 -1.52 5.91
C ALA A 149 -13.20 -0.09 5.91
N LYS A 150 -11.89 0.06 6.20
CA LYS A 150 -11.21 1.35 6.18
C LYS A 150 -11.22 1.99 4.78
N SER A 151 -10.94 1.20 3.74
CA SER A 151 -10.94 1.66 2.36
C SER A 151 -12.33 2.09 1.90
N LEU A 152 -13.39 1.35 2.27
CA LEU A 152 -14.78 1.77 2.04
C LEU A 152 -15.11 3.11 2.71
N ALA A 153 -14.64 3.33 3.93
CA ALA A 153 -14.84 4.59 4.65
C ALA A 153 -14.07 5.77 4.03
N VAL A 154 -12.86 5.52 3.48
CA VAL A 154 -12.04 6.52 2.77
C VAL A 154 -12.67 6.92 1.44
N LEU A 155 -13.18 5.96 0.66
CA LEU A 155 -13.88 6.22 -0.60
C LEU A 155 -15.12 7.10 -0.45
N ASN A 156 -15.57 7.34 0.80
CA ASN A 156 -16.76 8.15 1.09
C ASN A 156 -18.01 7.66 0.33
N THR A 157 -18.12 6.35 0.21
CA THR A 157 -19.22 5.68 -0.46
C THR A 157 -20.54 6.03 0.24
N ASP A 158 -21.59 6.26 -0.54
CA ASP A 158 -22.92 6.51 -0.01
C ASP A 158 -23.35 5.34 0.89
N ARG A 159 -24.00 5.67 2.02
CA ARG A 159 -24.51 4.65 2.96
C ARG A 159 -25.51 3.70 2.31
N ASP A 160 -26.26 4.16 1.33
CA ASP A 160 -27.20 3.32 0.59
C ASP A 160 -26.46 2.24 -0.22
N ALA A 161 -25.31 2.58 -0.79
CA ALA A 161 -24.46 1.60 -1.48
C ALA A 161 -23.81 0.57 -0.53
N LEU A 162 -23.83 0.81 0.78
CA LEU A 162 -23.30 -0.08 1.83
C LEU A 162 -24.42 -0.75 2.65
N ALA A 163 -25.69 -0.57 2.24
CA ALA A 163 -26.85 -1.05 2.98
C ALA A 163 -26.86 -2.58 3.15
N ASP A 164 -26.37 -3.32 2.20
CA ASP A 164 -26.25 -4.77 2.23
C ASP A 164 -25.32 -5.25 3.36
N ILE A 165 -24.25 -4.53 3.67
CA ILE A 165 -23.35 -4.82 4.78
C ILE A 165 -23.96 -4.33 6.10
N LEU A 166 -24.44 -3.10 6.12
CA LEU A 166 -24.97 -2.46 7.33
C LEU A 166 -26.26 -3.10 7.86
N GLN A 167 -27.04 -3.72 6.98
CA GLN A 167 -28.28 -4.45 7.29
C GLN A 167 -28.11 -5.98 7.18
N GLY A 168 -26.94 -6.43 6.77
CA GLY A 168 -26.61 -7.84 6.57
C GLY A 168 -26.47 -8.64 7.87
N ASN A 169 -26.31 -9.96 7.72
CA ASN A 169 -26.21 -10.90 8.84
C ASN A 169 -24.77 -11.07 9.36
N ASP A 170 -23.75 -10.57 8.64
CA ASP A 170 -22.36 -10.61 9.13
C ASP A 170 -22.14 -9.48 10.13
N ARG A 171 -22.33 -9.82 11.39
CA ARG A 171 -22.16 -8.90 12.52
C ARG A 171 -20.77 -8.26 12.56
N TYR A 172 -19.72 -9.04 12.24
CA TYR A 172 -18.35 -8.54 12.31
C TYR A 172 -18.06 -7.54 11.17
N ALA A 173 -18.53 -7.80 9.96
CA ALA A 173 -18.43 -6.87 8.84
C ALA A 173 -19.15 -5.56 9.16
N LYS A 174 -20.37 -5.63 9.70
CA LYS A 174 -21.15 -4.47 10.09
C LYS A 174 -20.44 -3.62 11.15
N GLU A 175 -20.08 -4.23 12.29
CA GLU A 175 -19.41 -3.52 13.39
C GLU A 175 -18.10 -2.87 12.94
N MET A 176 -17.31 -3.56 12.12
CA MET A 176 -16.06 -3.04 11.56
C MET A 176 -16.30 -1.85 10.65
N LEU A 177 -17.31 -1.93 9.76
CA LEU A 177 -17.65 -0.84 8.85
C LEU A 177 -18.18 0.39 9.62
N GLU A 178 -19.09 0.21 10.55
CA GLU A 178 -19.63 1.29 11.39
C GLU A 178 -18.50 2.02 12.12
N TYR A 179 -17.58 1.27 12.74
CA TYR A 179 -16.42 1.84 13.41
C TYR A 179 -15.56 2.70 12.47
N GLN A 180 -15.24 2.19 11.27
CA GLN A 180 -14.40 2.93 10.32
C GLN A 180 -15.11 4.17 9.74
N LEU A 181 -16.41 4.08 9.48
CA LEU A 181 -17.22 5.22 9.03
C LEU A 181 -17.26 6.34 10.08
N ASP A 182 -17.42 5.99 11.35
CA ASP A 182 -17.44 6.96 12.44
C ASP A 182 -16.06 7.58 12.68
N ALA A 183 -14.99 6.78 12.60
CA ALA A 183 -13.61 7.29 12.66
C ALA A 183 -13.32 8.27 11.51
N ALA A 184 -13.71 7.95 10.28
CA ALA A 184 -13.53 8.83 9.13
C ALA A 184 -14.33 10.14 9.26
N LYS A 185 -15.54 10.09 9.81
CA LYS A 185 -16.32 11.31 10.13
C LYS A 185 -15.64 12.19 11.18
N ALA A 186 -15.10 11.57 12.23
CA ALA A 186 -14.39 12.30 13.27
C ALA A 186 -13.14 13.01 12.71
N GLN A 187 -12.35 12.33 11.88
CA GLN A 187 -11.18 12.91 11.22
C GLN A 187 -11.54 14.10 10.32
N ARG A 188 -12.57 13.97 9.48
CA ARG A 188 -13.04 15.08 8.62
C ARG A 188 -13.51 16.29 9.42
N ARG A 189 -14.17 16.10 10.58
CA ARG A 189 -14.59 17.20 11.48
C ARG A 189 -13.40 17.88 12.16
N ALA A 190 -12.33 17.14 12.43
CA ALA A 190 -11.09 17.67 13.02
C ALA A 190 -10.19 18.40 12.01
N GLY A 191 -10.53 18.38 10.69
CA GLY A 191 -9.73 19.02 9.64
C GLY A 191 -8.43 18.25 9.34
N LEU A 192 -8.39 16.97 9.68
CA LEU A 192 -7.26 16.06 9.48
C LEU A 192 -7.45 15.22 8.21
#